data_94961610cb4eb2e4f7e64c308e3f4225
#
_entry.id   94961610cb4eb2e4f7e64c308e3f4225
#
_cell.length_a   1.000
_cell.length_b   1.000
_cell.length_c   1.000
_cell.angle_alpha   90.00
_cell.angle_beta   90.00
_cell.angle_gamma   90.00
#
_symmetry.space_group_name_H-M   'P 1'
#
loop_
_entity.id
_entity.type
_entity.pdbx_description
1 polymer ?
#
loop_
_entity_poly.entity_id
_entity_poly.type
_entity_poly.pdbx_seq_one_letter_code
_entity_poly.pdbx_strand_id
1 'polypeptide(L)'
;HVIRVVELEDMSDLIARGQTCLENTEFKELDHSRDKWVKYYLSSEELELLKRLNNDPRISDATDLYEVNVGLVSGENDFFVMNQATVEEFNLQQSVIPIISRSEQLKGVQLTNEDYNNLIELGKKVFFFAPGNEEFDALTDEQKAYIQWGEGKGFNKNYKCRIRPRWYHVSQTWCADAFLIRQAHLYPRMILNEEKALVTDTLHKVRFLEDIDGKQVAAAFLNTYTLALSETLGRSYGGGVLTFEPGEMRKIRIPMQMADQLDLQKIDDWQRQGEIDKVLEYTDSILLRKSLNLTEHEIELLHSIWKKMCDRRMSRKNQKK
;
A
#
# COMPACT_ATOMS: atom_id res chain seq x y z
N HIS A 1 18.25 -25.10 16.13
CA HIS A 1 17.74 -24.27 17.21
C HIS A 1 16.21 -24.24 17.10
N VAL A 2 15.52 -24.27 18.24
CA VAL A 2 14.06 -24.21 18.30
C VAL A 2 13.60 -23.00 19.12
N ILE A 3 12.40 -22.50 18.85
CA ILE A 3 11.76 -21.41 19.57
C ILE A 3 10.36 -21.84 20.00
N ARG A 4 9.92 -21.32 21.14
CA ARG A 4 8.52 -21.34 21.57
C ARG A 4 8.03 -19.91 21.64
N VAL A 5 6.80 -19.68 21.20
CA VAL A 5 6.14 -18.37 21.27
C VAL A 5 4.84 -18.54 22.03
N VAL A 6 4.73 -17.81 23.13
CA VAL A 6 3.52 -17.76 23.94
C VAL A 6 2.97 -16.34 23.87
N GLU A 7 1.71 -16.22 23.57
CA GLU A 7 0.99 -14.96 23.61
C GLU A 7 0.26 -14.87 24.95
N LEU A 8 0.50 -13.77 25.66
CA LEU A 8 -0.10 -13.49 26.95
C LEU A 8 -0.99 -12.25 26.80
N GLU A 9 -2.14 -12.25 27.44
CA GLU A 9 -3.06 -11.12 27.38
C GLU A 9 -2.53 -9.94 28.21
N ASP A 10 -2.05 -10.24 29.40
CA ASP A 10 -1.46 -9.27 30.34
C ASP A 10 -0.50 -9.92 31.36
N MET A 11 -0.02 -9.12 32.32
CA MET A 11 0.85 -9.61 33.40
C MET A 11 0.15 -10.57 34.35
N SER A 12 -1.17 -10.47 34.52
CA SER A 12 -1.94 -11.40 35.35
C SER A 12 -1.94 -12.80 34.75
N ASP A 13 -2.02 -12.91 33.45
CA ASP A 13 -1.94 -14.16 32.72
C ASP A 13 -0.56 -14.82 32.86
N LEU A 14 0.52 -14.03 32.80
CA LEU A 14 1.87 -14.51 33.13
C LEU A 14 2.00 -15.03 34.55
N ILE A 15 1.43 -14.32 35.53
CA ILE A 15 1.47 -14.72 36.94
C ILE A 15 0.65 -16.00 37.14
N ALA A 16 -0.53 -16.09 36.54
CA ALA A 16 -1.43 -17.23 36.69
C ALA A 16 -0.88 -18.52 36.04
N ARG A 17 -0.28 -18.39 34.88
CA ARG A 17 0.23 -19.55 34.10
C ARG A 17 1.68 -19.90 34.47
N GLY A 18 2.51 -18.90 34.88
CA GLY A 18 3.89 -19.13 35.24
C GLY A 18 4.67 -19.92 34.17
N GLN A 19 5.44 -20.91 34.63
CA GLN A 19 6.20 -21.79 33.73
C GLN A 19 5.31 -22.73 32.89
N THR A 20 4.09 -23.03 33.33
CA THR A 20 3.19 -23.96 32.62
C THR A 20 2.74 -23.44 31.24
N CYS A 21 2.79 -22.12 31.01
CA CYS A 21 2.51 -21.53 29.71
C CYS A 21 3.47 -22.03 28.59
N LEU A 22 4.65 -22.52 28.96
CA LEU A 22 5.62 -23.07 28.01
C LEU A 22 5.44 -24.59 27.77
N GLU A 23 4.84 -25.33 28.71
CA GLU A 23 4.80 -26.79 28.68
C GLU A 23 3.94 -27.33 27.51
N ASN A 24 2.85 -26.64 27.19
CA ASN A 24 1.92 -27.02 26.13
C ASN A 24 2.13 -26.22 24.82
N THR A 25 3.25 -25.51 24.69
CA THR A 25 3.51 -24.69 23.51
C THR A 25 4.35 -25.46 22.51
N GLU A 26 3.94 -25.42 21.25
CA GLU A 26 4.62 -26.05 20.13
C GLU A 26 6.04 -25.54 19.95
N PHE A 27 6.98 -26.43 19.68
CA PHE A 27 8.32 -26.10 19.27
C PHE A 27 8.35 -25.79 17.78
N LYS A 28 8.91 -24.65 17.43
CA LYS A 28 9.12 -24.26 16.03
C LYS A 28 10.60 -24.23 15.73
N GLU A 29 10.98 -24.69 14.54
CA GLU A 29 12.36 -24.56 14.11
C GLU A 29 12.70 -23.07 13.90
N LEU A 30 13.85 -22.68 14.45
CA LEU A 30 14.36 -21.34 14.25
C LEU A 30 14.95 -21.23 12.83
N ASP A 31 14.28 -20.48 12.00
CA ASP A 31 14.80 -20.10 10.70
C ASP A 31 15.79 -18.93 10.86
N HIS A 32 17.04 -19.16 10.47
CA HIS A 32 18.10 -18.15 10.49
C HIS A 32 18.03 -17.18 9.32
N SER A 33 16.96 -17.20 8.50
CA SER A 33 16.70 -16.19 7.50
C SER A 33 16.52 -14.81 8.14
N ARG A 34 16.66 -13.75 7.33
CA ARG A 34 16.41 -12.38 7.77
C ARG A 34 14.93 -12.02 7.86
N ASP A 35 14.06 -13.02 7.88
CA ASP A 35 12.62 -12.82 7.96
C ASP A 35 12.20 -12.33 9.33
N LYS A 36 11.04 -11.67 9.36
CA LYS A 36 10.52 -11.08 10.59
C LYS A 36 10.05 -12.15 11.57
N TRP A 37 10.33 -11.95 12.84
CA TRP A 37 9.93 -12.84 13.93
C TRP A 37 8.41 -12.99 14.08
N VAL A 38 7.65 -12.09 13.49
CA VAL A 38 6.18 -12.12 13.51
C VAL A 38 5.61 -13.42 12.93
N LYS A 39 6.32 -14.10 12.04
CA LYS A 39 5.92 -15.39 11.48
C LYS A 39 5.77 -16.49 12.55
N TYR A 40 6.48 -16.40 13.68
CA TYR A 40 6.39 -17.41 14.73
C TYR A 40 5.10 -17.41 15.56
N TYR A 41 4.21 -16.42 15.35
CA TYR A 41 2.83 -16.47 15.84
C TYR A 41 1.94 -17.45 15.04
N LEU A 42 2.39 -17.89 13.87
CA LEU A 42 1.71 -18.88 13.05
C LEU A 42 1.99 -20.29 13.55
N SER A 43 1.07 -21.24 13.34
CA SER A 43 1.28 -22.66 13.62
C SER A 43 2.32 -23.25 12.66
N SER A 44 2.83 -24.47 12.96
CA SER A 44 3.74 -25.16 12.06
C SER A 44 3.09 -25.44 10.70
N GLU A 45 1.82 -25.82 10.68
CA GLU A 45 1.07 -26.06 9.46
C GLU A 45 0.91 -24.78 8.61
N GLU A 46 0.56 -23.65 9.25
CA GLU A 46 0.48 -22.33 8.60
C GLU A 46 1.83 -21.92 8.01
N LEU A 47 2.93 -22.15 8.74
CA LEU A 47 4.28 -21.81 8.27
C LEU A 47 4.72 -22.70 7.08
N GLU A 48 4.44 -24.00 7.14
CA GLU A 48 4.75 -24.94 6.05
C GLU A 48 3.97 -24.59 4.77
N LEU A 49 2.68 -24.26 4.91
CA LEU A 49 1.86 -23.82 3.78
C LEU A 49 2.44 -22.56 3.13
N LEU A 50 2.75 -21.50 3.91
CA LEU A 50 3.36 -20.30 3.39
C LEU A 50 4.73 -20.57 2.74
N LYS A 51 5.57 -21.39 3.36
CA LYS A 51 6.87 -21.77 2.82
C LYS A 51 6.74 -22.53 1.49
N ARG A 52 5.79 -23.44 1.38
CA ARG A 52 5.51 -24.17 0.14
C ARG A 52 5.08 -23.20 -0.97
N LEU A 53 4.11 -22.31 -0.69
CA LEU A 53 3.62 -21.35 -1.68
C LEU A 53 4.67 -20.30 -2.05
N ASN A 54 5.49 -19.88 -1.10
CA ASN A 54 6.62 -18.97 -1.37
C ASN A 54 7.71 -19.59 -2.29
N ASN A 55 7.70 -20.90 -2.48
CA ASN A 55 8.62 -21.58 -3.39
C ASN A 55 7.90 -22.17 -4.62
N ASP A 56 6.61 -21.93 -4.78
CA ASP A 56 5.85 -22.41 -5.94
C ASP A 56 6.18 -21.57 -7.18
N PRO A 57 6.72 -22.19 -8.26
CA PRO A 57 7.11 -21.46 -9.47
C PRO A 57 5.91 -20.89 -10.26
N ARG A 58 4.68 -21.29 -9.94
CA ARG A 58 3.46 -20.76 -10.54
C ARG A 58 3.05 -19.41 -9.96
N ILE A 59 3.69 -18.98 -8.88
CA ILE A 59 3.44 -17.71 -8.21
C ILE A 59 4.60 -16.77 -8.56
N SER A 60 4.28 -15.66 -9.21
CA SER A 60 5.25 -14.69 -9.68
C SER A 60 5.80 -13.83 -8.53
N ASP A 61 7.07 -13.50 -8.59
CA ASP A 61 7.66 -12.49 -7.73
C ASP A 61 7.21 -11.08 -8.20
N ALA A 62 6.99 -10.17 -7.28
CA ALA A 62 6.64 -8.79 -7.60
C ALA A 62 7.66 -8.13 -8.53
N THR A 63 8.94 -8.47 -8.39
CA THR A 63 10.04 -7.96 -9.23
C THR A 63 9.99 -8.41 -10.68
N ASP A 64 9.24 -9.47 -10.98
CA ASP A 64 9.01 -9.95 -12.34
C ASP A 64 7.79 -9.28 -12.99
N LEU A 65 7.01 -8.53 -12.20
CA LEU A 65 5.77 -7.90 -12.64
C LEU A 65 5.89 -6.36 -12.69
N TYR A 66 6.59 -5.77 -11.72
CA TYR A 66 6.63 -4.31 -11.60
C TYR A 66 7.84 -3.79 -10.81
N GLU A 67 8.17 -2.54 -11.08
CA GLU A 67 9.01 -1.72 -10.22
C GLU A 67 8.16 -0.95 -9.22
N VAL A 68 8.66 -0.80 -7.98
CA VAL A 68 8.01 -0.01 -6.93
C VAL A 68 8.96 0.99 -6.31
N ASN A 69 8.50 2.23 -6.20
CA ASN A 69 9.24 3.36 -5.62
C ASN A 69 8.33 4.20 -4.73
N VAL A 70 8.94 4.95 -3.81
CA VAL A 70 8.20 5.91 -2.96
C VAL A 70 7.58 7.00 -3.82
N GLY A 71 6.40 7.45 -3.48
CA GLY A 71 5.76 8.62 -4.09
C GLY A 71 6.58 9.91 -3.90
N LEU A 72 6.10 10.98 -4.49
CA LEU A 72 6.77 12.28 -4.49
C LEU A 72 6.88 12.86 -3.09
N VAL A 73 8.07 13.30 -2.71
CA VAL A 73 8.33 14.03 -1.45
C VAL A 73 8.38 15.52 -1.76
N SER A 74 7.27 16.21 -1.55
CA SER A 74 7.18 17.66 -1.82
C SER A 74 8.03 18.50 -0.85
N GLY A 75 8.14 18.08 0.39
CA GLY A 75 8.76 18.83 1.48
C GLY A 75 7.82 19.82 2.16
N GLU A 76 6.73 20.23 1.50
CA GLU A 76 5.68 21.08 2.03
C GLU A 76 4.36 20.86 1.25
N ASN A 77 3.54 19.93 1.75
CA ASN A 77 2.29 19.60 1.06
C ASN A 77 1.27 20.75 1.08
N ASP A 78 1.29 21.63 2.08
CA ASP A 78 0.34 22.75 2.16
C ASP A 78 0.60 23.82 1.11
N PHE A 79 1.83 23.86 0.55
CA PHE A 79 2.16 24.69 -0.60
C PHE A 79 1.96 23.96 -1.93
N PHE A 80 2.51 22.74 -2.04
CA PHE A 80 2.54 22.04 -3.33
C PHE A 80 1.23 21.35 -3.71
N VAL A 81 0.37 21.00 -2.74
CA VAL A 81 -0.88 20.26 -3.00
C VAL A 81 -2.07 21.14 -2.64
N MET A 82 -2.85 21.50 -3.63
CA MET A 82 -3.94 22.46 -3.52
C MET A 82 -5.26 21.90 -4.04
N ASN A 83 -6.34 22.59 -3.71
CA ASN A 83 -7.68 22.31 -4.24
C ASN A 83 -8.00 23.24 -5.43
N GLN A 84 -9.14 23.00 -6.08
CA GLN A 84 -9.61 23.78 -7.21
C GLN A 84 -9.74 25.28 -6.89
N ALA A 85 -10.24 25.63 -5.72
CA ALA A 85 -10.43 27.04 -5.31
C ALA A 85 -9.09 27.80 -5.29
N THR A 86 -8.02 27.18 -4.79
CA THR A 86 -6.67 27.80 -4.81
C THR A 86 -6.11 27.91 -6.24
N VAL A 87 -6.36 26.91 -7.10
CA VAL A 87 -5.98 26.97 -8.52
C VAL A 87 -6.64 28.15 -9.22
N GLU A 88 -7.93 28.37 -8.95
CA GLU A 88 -8.70 29.49 -9.52
C GLU A 88 -8.28 30.85 -8.94
N GLU A 89 -8.08 30.93 -7.63
CA GLU A 89 -7.67 32.17 -6.94
C GLU A 89 -6.37 32.75 -7.50
N PHE A 90 -5.40 31.89 -7.83
CA PHE A 90 -4.10 32.27 -8.36
C PHE A 90 -3.96 32.09 -9.87
N ASN A 91 -5.00 31.69 -10.59
CA ASN A 91 -4.99 31.40 -12.03
C ASN A 91 -3.90 30.38 -12.46
N LEU A 92 -3.76 29.27 -11.71
CA LEU A 92 -2.69 28.30 -11.87
C LEU A 92 -3.04 27.10 -12.77
N GLN A 93 -4.12 27.16 -13.57
CA GLN A 93 -4.61 26.02 -14.36
C GLN A 93 -3.55 25.40 -15.27
N GLN A 94 -2.61 26.19 -15.80
CA GLN A 94 -1.51 25.73 -16.64
C GLN A 94 -0.26 25.32 -15.85
N SER A 95 -0.30 25.44 -14.54
CA SER A 95 0.85 25.21 -13.65
C SER A 95 0.61 24.08 -12.64
N VAL A 96 -0.46 23.33 -12.82
CA VAL A 96 -0.81 22.22 -11.93
C VAL A 96 -1.00 20.92 -12.70
N ILE A 97 -0.78 19.82 -12.02
CA ILE A 97 -0.98 18.45 -12.51
C ILE A 97 -1.75 17.64 -11.47
N PRO A 98 -2.50 16.60 -11.87
CA PRO A 98 -3.22 15.74 -10.95
C PRO A 98 -2.31 15.08 -9.91
N ILE A 99 -2.76 14.98 -8.65
CA ILE A 99 -2.06 14.27 -7.59
C ILE A 99 -3.03 13.64 -6.60
N ILE A 100 -2.67 12.45 -6.13
CA ILE A 100 -3.29 11.81 -4.97
C ILE A 100 -2.36 11.94 -3.77
N SER A 101 -2.83 12.56 -2.71
CA SER A 101 -2.03 12.84 -1.52
C SER A 101 -2.30 11.91 -0.35
N ARG A 102 -3.41 11.17 -0.37
CA ARG A 102 -3.83 10.27 0.71
C ARG A 102 -4.52 9.02 0.18
N SER A 103 -4.25 7.88 0.79
CA SER A 103 -4.87 6.60 0.42
C SER A 103 -6.40 6.57 0.60
N GLU A 104 -6.95 7.39 1.49
CA GLU A 104 -8.40 7.50 1.70
C GLU A 104 -9.16 8.08 0.51
N GLN A 105 -8.45 8.78 -0.42
CA GLN A 105 -8.99 9.29 -1.67
C GLN A 105 -9.27 8.17 -2.70
N LEU A 106 -8.67 7.00 -2.51
CA LEU A 106 -8.77 5.85 -3.39
C LEU A 106 -9.75 4.82 -2.82
N LYS A 107 -10.84 4.54 -3.50
CA LYS A 107 -11.91 3.64 -3.00
C LYS A 107 -11.77 2.23 -3.57
N GLY A 108 -11.59 2.10 -4.85
CA GLY A 108 -11.51 0.85 -5.59
C GLY A 108 -10.08 0.35 -5.82
N VAL A 109 -9.92 -0.42 -6.88
CA VAL A 109 -8.65 -0.89 -7.45
C VAL A 109 -8.31 -0.15 -8.73
N GLN A 110 -9.09 0.87 -9.08
CA GLN A 110 -8.87 1.79 -10.19
C GLN A 110 -9.09 3.22 -9.70
N LEU A 111 -8.26 4.16 -10.17
CA LEU A 111 -8.52 5.61 -10.10
C LEU A 111 -8.95 6.07 -11.49
N THR A 112 -10.25 6.26 -11.66
CA THR A 112 -10.84 6.70 -12.91
C THR A 112 -10.91 8.24 -12.98
N ASN A 113 -11.17 8.78 -14.17
CA ASN A 113 -11.44 10.21 -14.32
C ASN A 113 -12.67 10.66 -13.52
N GLU A 114 -13.71 9.82 -13.42
CA GLU A 114 -14.88 10.10 -12.59
C GLU A 114 -14.52 10.22 -11.10
N ASP A 115 -13.70 9.30 -10.58
CA ASP A 115 -13.21 9.37 -9.20
C ASP A 115 -12.46 10.67 -8.93
N TYR A 116 -11.60 11.07 -9.87
CA TYR A 116 -10.81 12.28 -9.74
C TYR A 116 -11.68 13.53 -9.77
N ASN A 117 -12.66 13.60 -10.67
CA ASN A 117 -13.63 14.71 -10.74
C ASN A 117 -14.48 14.79 -9.47
N ASN A 118 -14.93 13.67 -8.92
CA ASN A 118 -15.63 13.63 -7.64
C ASN A 118 -14.76 14.19 -6.49
N LEU A 119 -13.46 13.93 -6.49
CA LEU A 119 -12.55 14.51 -5.50
C LEU A 119 -12.43 16.04 -5.64
N ILE A 120 -12.42 16.56 -6.87
CA ILE A 120 -12.45 18.01 -7.14
C ILE A 120 -13.73 18.64 -6.60
N GLU A 121 -14.89 18.06 -6.93
CA GLU A 121 -16.21 18.54 -6.47
C GLU A 121 -16.33 18.55 -4.94
N LEU A 122 -15.71 17.57 -4.28
CA LEU A 122 -15.63 17.50 -2.82
C LEU A 122 -14.59 18.47 -2.22
N GLY A 123 -13.98 19.35 -3.03
CA GLY A 123 -13.00 20.34 -2.59
C GLY A 123 -11.70 19.74 -2.06
N LYS A 124 -11.37 18.50 -2.45
CA LYS A 124 -10.13 17.84 -2.00
C LYS A 124 -8.91 18.48 -2.64
N LYS A 125 -7.77 18.45 -1.93
CA LYS A 125 -6.47 18.85 -2.46
C LYS A 125 -5.95 17.75 -3.40
N VAL A 126 -6.09 17.97 -4.72
CA VAL A 126 -5.75 16.99 -5.76
C VAL A 126 -4.96 17.61 -6.93
N PHE A 127 -4.53 18.84 -6.80
CA PHE A 127 -3.68 19.52 -7.76
C PHE A 127 -2.29 19.75 -7.18
N PHE A 128 -1.27 19.39 -7.94
CA PHE A 128 0.13 19.59 -7.57
C PHE A 128 0.71 20.77 -8.35
N PHE A 129 1.25 21.75 -7.66
CA PHE A 129 1.92 22.90 -8.27
C PHE A 129 3.24 22.46 -8.91
N ALA A 130 3.34 22.61 -10.20
CA ALA A 130 4.44 22.20 -11.05
C ALA A 130 4.86 23.32 -12.01
N PRO A 131 5.48 24.41 -11.51
CA PRO A 131 5.78 25.61 -12.31
C PRO A 131 6.90 25.42 -13.34
N GLY A 132 7.47 24.23 -13.46
CA GLY A 132 8.65 23.99 -14.27
C GLY A 132 9.96 24.18 -13.49
N ASN A 133 11.09 24.13 -14.21
CA ASN A 133 12.43 24.25 -13.62
C ASN A 133 13.15 25.51 -14.11
N GLU A 134 12.41 26.56 -14.39
CA GLU A 134 12.95 27.85 -14.84
C GLU A 134 13.38 28.69 -13.62
N GLU A 135 14.25 29.69 -13.89
CA GLU A 135 14.56 30.73 -12.91
C GLU A 135 13.33 31.58 -12.61
N PHE A 136 13.26 32.14 -11.41
CA PHE A 136 12.10 32.87 -10.93
C PHE A 136 11.66 33.98 -11.93
N ASP A 137 12.59 34.72 -12.51
CA ASP A 137 12.28 35.83 -13.43
C ASP A 137 11.63 35.33 -14.75
N ALA A 138 11.87 34.09 -15.13
CA ALA A 138 11.30 33.48 -16.34
C ALA A 138 9.91 32.85 -16.13
N LEU A 139 9.43 32.76 -14.89
CA LEU A 139 8.10 32.26 -14.56
C LEU A 139 7.00 33.24 -14.97
N THR A 140 5.75 32.73 -15.10
CA THR A 140 4.59 33.60 -15.32
C THR A 140 4.28 34.46 -14.09
N ASP A 141 3.53 35.55 -14.28
CA ASP A 141 3.18 36.44 -13.16
C ASP A 141 2.31 35.75 -12.11
N GLU A 142 1.43 34.80 -12.54
CA GLU A 142 0.61 34.01 -11.65
C GLU A 142 1.47 33.05 -10.82
N GLN A 143 2.45 32.39 -11.42
CA GLN A 143 3.40 31.51 -10.72
C GLN A 143 4.23 32.31 -9.71
N LYS A 144 4.73 33.45 -10.10
CA LYS A 144 5.49 34.37 -9.21
C LYS A 144 4.65 34.81 -8.02
N ALA A 145 3.40 35.25 -8.27
CA ALA A 145 2.48 35.64 -7.21
C ALA A 145 2.24 34.52 -6.19
N TYR A 146 2.00 33.30 -6.65
CA TYR A 146 1.81 32.15 -5.78
C TYR A 146 3.07 31.79 -4.98
N ILE A 147 4.25 31.82 -5.62
CA ILE A 147 5.53 31.57 -4.96
C ILE A 147 5.80 32.63 -3.88
N GLN A 148 5.58 33.91 -4.18
CA GLN A 148 5.74 35.02 -3.21
C GLN A 148 4.76 34.88 -2.04
N TRP A 149 3.52 34.49 -2.30
CA TRP A 149 2.55 34.13 -1.25
C TRP A 149 3.11 33.04 -0.34
N GLY A 150 3.66 31.97 -0.94
CA GLY A 150 4.27 30.86 -0.20
C GLY A 150 5.48 31.30 0.63
N GLU A 151 6.29 32.20 0.13
CA GLU A 151 7.41 32.78 0.87
C GLU A 151 6.93 33.65 2.06
N GLY A 152 5.86 34.40 1.86
CA GLY A 152 5.19 35.16 2.93
C GLY A 152 4.65 34.25 4.04
N LYS A 153 4.24 33.00 3.72
CA LYS A 153 3.87 31.97 4.69
C LYS A 153 5.08 31.25 5.30
N GLY A 154 6.26 31.40 4.75
CA GLY A 154 7.50 30.78 5.23
C GLY A 154 7.71 29.34 4.76
N PHE A 155 6.98 28.83 3.77
CA PHE A 155 7.10 27.46 3.26
C PHE A 155 8.48 27.15 2.67
N ASN A 156 9.14 28.14 2.09
CA ASN A 156 10.51 28.06 1.57
C ASN A 156 11.56 27.75 2.64
N LYS A 157 11.26 28.00 3.94
CA LYS A 157 12.17 27.77 5.07
C LYS A 157 12.22 26.32 5.52
N ASN A 158 11.25 25.49 5.15
CA ASN A 158 11.22 24.08 5.49
C ASN A 158 12.44 23.36 4.92
N TYR A 159 12.97 22.40 5.67
CA TYR A 159 14.26 21.77 5.37
C TYR A 159 14.35 21.28 3.92
N LYS A 160 13.37 20.51 3.45
CA LYS A 160 13.37 19.95 2.08
C LYS A 160 13.23 21.03 0.99
N CYS A 161 12.53 22.13 1.25
CA CYS A 161 12.44 23.27 0.34
C CYS A 161 13.75 24.03 0.29
N ARG A 162 14.31 24.37 1.46
CA ARG A 162 15.53 25.16 1.60
C ARG A 162 16.77 24.57 0.93
N ILE A 163 16.88 23.25 0.88
CA ILE A 163 18.06 22.58 0.29
C ILE A 163 17.99 22.42 -1.24
N ARG A 164 16.85 22.79 -1.87
CA ARG A 164 16.68 22.76 -3.33
C ARG A 164 17.26 24.02 -3.95
N PRO A 165 17.86 23.94 -5.15
CA PRO A 165 18.31 25.12 -5.89
C PRO A 165 17.16 26.13 -6.11
N ARG A 166 15.98 25.61 -6.46
CA ARG A 166 14.71 26.34 -6.55
C ARG A 166 13.73 25.68 -5.60
N TRP A 167 13.41 26.36 -4.51
CA TRP A 167 12.59 25.78 -3.44
C TRP A 167 11.19 25.36 -3.92
N TYR A 168 10.66 26.09 -4.91
CA TYR A 168 9.34 25.87 -5.52
C TYR A 168 9.32 24.78 -6.59
N HIS A 169 10.47 24.23 -6.99
CA HIS A 169 10.56 23.14 -7.96
C HIS A 169 10.82 21.81 -7.27
N VAL A 170 9.95 20.84 -7.55
CA VAL A 170 10.11 19.45 -7.14
C VAL A 170 10.36 18.61 -8.39
N SER A 171 11.54 18.01 -8.47
CA SER A 171 11.87 17.12 -9.58
C SER A 171 10.87 15.97 -9.64
N GLN A 172 10.09 15.93 -10.70
CA GLN A 172 9.20 14.82 -11.00
C GLN A 172 10.02 13.71 -11.63
N THR A 173 9.82 12.52 -11.17
CA THR A 173 10.53 11.39 -11.74
C THR A 173 9.74 10.81 -12.92
N TRP A 174 8.53 10.32 -12.66
CA TRP A 174 7.69 9.68 -13.68
C TRP A 174 6.26 9.50 -13.16
N CYS A 175 5.30 9.40 -14.09
CA CYS A 175 3.92 9.08 -13.79
C CYS A 175 3.78 7.57 -13.58
N ALA A 176 3.13 7.17 -12.50
CA ALA A 176 2.94 5.77 -12.16
C ALA A 176 1.83 5.14 -13.02
N ASP A 177 1.99 3.86 -13.36
CA ASP A 177 0.92 3.06 -13.99
C ASP A 177 -0.11 2.61 -12.95
N ALA A 178 0.35 2.40 -11.71
CA ALA A 178 -0.50 2.06 -10.58
C ALA A 178 0.10 2.58 -9.26
N PHE A 179 -0.68 2.50 -8.19
CA PHE A 179 -0.28 2.82 -6.83
C PHE A 179 -0.36 1.61 -5.94
N LEU A 180 0.52 1.52 -4.94
CA LEU A 180 0.42 0.58 -3.84
C LEU A 180 0.22 1.33 -2.52
N ILE A 181 -0.71 0.86 -1.71
CA ILE A 181 -0.97 1.43 -0.38
C ILE A 181 0.25 1.18 0.51
N ARG A 182 0.93 2.26 0.92
CA ARG A 182 2.09 2.17 1.82
C ARG A 182 1.68 1.85 3.25
N GLN A 183 0.58 2.43 3.71
CA GLN A 183 0.05 2.25 5.06
C GLN A 183 -1.35 1.67 4.98
N ALA A 184 -1.46 0.36 5.15
CA ALA A 184 -2.72 -0.37 5.08
C ALA A 184 -3.36 -0.50 6.47
N HIS A 185 -4.66 -0.24 6.55
CA HIS A 185 -5.44 -0.48 7.75
C HIS A 185 -5.84 -1.97 7.84
N LEU A 186 -6.58 -2.47 6.89
CA LEU A 186 -7.00 -3.88 6.86
C LEU A 186 -6.08 -4.72 5.95
N TYR A 187 -5.80 -4.26 4.74
CA TYR A 187 -4.97 -4.94 3.75
C TYR A 187 -4.40 -3.97 2.73
N PRO A 188 -3.24 -4.30 2.13
CA PRO A 188 -2.71 -3.54 1.00
C PRO A 188 -3.53 -3.81 -0.26
N ARG A 189 -3.51 -2.86 -1.20
CA ARG A 189 -4.08 -3.04 -2.54
C ARG A 189 -3.27 -2.26 -3.57
N MET A 190 -3.34 -2.76 -4.78
CA MET A 190 -2.85 -2.10 -5.98
C MET A 190 -4.00 -1.36 -6.64
N ILE A 191 -3.77 -0.13 -7.07
CA ILE A 191 -4.77 0.72 -7.69
C ILE A 191 -4.23 1.22 -9.04
N LEU A 192 -4.88 0.89 -10.13
CA LEU A 192 -4.52 1.39 -11.46
C LEU A 192 -4.73 2.90 -11.54
N ASN A 193 -3.82 3.57 -12.21
CA ASN A 193 -3.81 5.02 -12.35
C ASN A 193 -4.24 5.45 -13.76
N GLU A 194 -5.53 5.40 -14.04
CA GLU A 194 -6.07 5.80 -15.35
C GLU A 194 -5.99 7.32 -15.55
N GLU A 195 -6.04 8.10 -14.47
CA GLU A 195 -5.96 9.57 -14.48
C GLU A 195 -4.53 10.10 -14.69
N LYS A 196 -3.51 9.22 -14.67
CA LYS A 196 -2.08 9.63 -14.73
C LYS A 196 -1.69 10.63 -13.66
N ALA A 197 -2.33 10.54 -12.49
CA ALA A 197 -2.03 11.38 -11.35
C ALA A 197 -0.66 11.03 -10.75
N LEU A 198 -0.01 12.03 -10.16
CA LEU A 198 1.11 11.81 -9.24
C LEU A 198 0.60 11.27 -7.90
N VAL A 199 1.53 10.80 -7.07
CA VAL A 199 1.23 10.49 -5.65
C VAL A 199 2.31 11.04 -4.74
N THR A 200 1.90 11.44 -3.54
CA THR A 200 2.83 11.77 -2.46
C THR A 200 3.42 10.50 -1.83
N ASP A 201 4.39 10.66 -0.96
CA ASP A 201 5.07 9.58 -0.21
C ASP A 201 4.17 8.79 0.76
N THR A 202 2.88 9.11 0.82
CA THR A 202 1.87 8.30 1.50
C THR A 202 1.50 7.03 0.73
N LEU A 203 1.85 6.98 -0.55
CA LEU A 203 1.65 5.88 -1.47
C LEU A 203 2.97 5.52 -2.17
N HIS A 204 3.04 4.32 -2.73
CA HIS A 204 4.12 3.93 -3.62
C HIS A 204 3.69 4.03 -5.07
N LYS A 205 4.63 4.44 -5.92
CA LYS A 205 4.49 4.44 -7.39
C LYS A 205 4.87 3.06 -7.92
N VAL A 206 4.06 2.56 -8.83
CA VAL A 206 4.29 1.31 -9.56
C VAL A 206 4.46 1.60 -11.03
N ARG A 207 5.43 0.94 -11.67
CA ARG A 207 5.58 0.83 -13.11
C ARG A 207 5.58 -0.65 -13.45
N PHE A 208 4.68 -1.07 -14.33
CA PHE A 208 4.69 -2.44 -14.82
C PHE A 208 5.87 -2.65 -15.77
N LEU A 209 6.42 -3.87 -15.76
CA LEU A 209 7.47 -4.25 -16.69
C LEU A 209 6.87 -4.40 -18.10
N GLU A 210 7.76 -4.42 -19.10
CA GLU A 210 7.37 -4.64 -20.48
C GLU A 210 6.60 -5.97 -20.62
N ASP A 211 5.57 -5.99 -21.43
CA ASP A 211 4.67 -7.13 -21.65
C ASP A 211 3.80 -7.57 -20.45
N ILE A 212 3.79 -6.84 -19.34
CA ILE A 212 2.93 -7.12 -18.21
C ILE A 212 1.59 -6.37 -18.33
N ASP A 213 0.49 -7.12 -18.31
CA ASP A 213 -0.85 -6.53 -18.21
C ASP A 213 -1.15 -6.08 -16.78
N GLY A 214 -1.05 -4.78 -16.55
CA GLY A 214 -1.29 -4.18 -15.24
C GLY A 214 -2.69 -4.43 -14.69
N LYS A 215 -3.71 -4.61 -15.55
CA LYS A 215 -5.08 -4.92 -15.11
C LYS A 215 -5.14 -6.29 -14.46
N GLN A 216 -4.48 -7.27 -15.06
CA GLN A 216 -4.38 -8.61 -14.49
C GLN A 216 -3.63 -8.61 -13.16
N VAL A 217 -2.53 -7.85 -13.05
CA VAL A 217 -1.76 -7.74 -11.81
C VAL A 217 -2.58 -7.09 -10.70
N ALA A 218 -3.28 -5.98 -11.00
CA ALA A 218 -4.13 -5.29 -10.03
C ALA A 218 -5.29 -6.17 -9.54
N ALA A 219 -5.94 -6.91 -10.46
CA ALA A 219 -7.00 -7.86 -10.14
C ALA A 219 -6.48 -9.03 -9.28
N ALA A 220 -5.34 -9.61 -9.67
CA ALA A 220 -4.75 -10.75 -8.98
C ALA A 220 -4.11 -10.39 -7.63
N PHE A 221 -3.82 -9.11 -7.36
CA PHE A 221 -3.22 -8.68 -6.09
C PHE A 221 -4.11 -8.96 -4.88
N LEU A 222 -5.43 -8.86 -5.04
CA LEU A 222 -6.40 -9.14 -3.97
C LEU A 222 -6.81 -10.61 -3.98
N ASN A 223 -6.03 -11.46 -3.35
CA ASN A 223 -6.32 -12.87 -3.07
C ASN A 223 -5.82 -13.23 -1.67
N THR A 224 -6.37 -14.26 -1.07
CA THR A 224 -6.09 -14.61 0.33
C THR A 224 -4.63 -14.94 0.59
N TYR A 225 -3.91 -15.59 -0.34
CA TYR A 225 -2.48 -15.85 -0.19
C TYR A 225 -1.64 -14.57 -0.14
N THR A 226 -1.87 -13.64 -1.09
CA THR A 226 -1.14 -12.36 -1.12
C THR A 226 -1.42 -11.52 0.14
N LEU A 227 -2.65 -11.54 0.66
CA LEU A 227 -2.98 -10.86 1.90
C LEU A 227 -2.32 -11.51 3.13
N ALA A 228 -2.34 -12.84 3.23
CA ALA A 228 -1.66 -13.58 4.30
C ALA A 228 -0.14 -13.33 4.29
N LEU A 229 0.48 -13.40 3.12
CA LEU A 229 1.90 -13.10 2.94
C LEU A 229 2.22 -11.65 3.34
N SER A 230 1.38 -10.70 2.95
CA SER A 230 1.54 -9.27 3.27
C SER A 230 1.61 -9.02 4.77
N GLU A 231 0.83 -9.70 5.59
CA GLU A 231 0.88 -9.57 7.05
C GLU A 231 2.22 -10.02 7.63
N THR A 232 2.88 -11.01 7.03
CA THR A 232 4.22 -11.46 7.46
C THR A 232 5.34 -10.54 6.98
N LEU A 233 5.16 -9.87 5.84
CA LEU A 233 6.13 -8.97 5.23
C LEU A 233 6.06 -7.55 5.75
N GLY A 234 4.86 -7.03 6.01
CA GLY A 234 4.63 -5.67 6.45
C GLY A 234 5.18 -5.38 7.86
N ARG A 235 5.34 -4.11 8.17
CA ARG A 235 5.76 -3.63 9.51
C ARG A 235 4.53 -3.21 10.28
N SER A 236 4.22 -3.89 11.37
CA SER A 236 3.15 -3.50 12.28
C SER A 236 3.61 -2.37 13.19
N TYR A 237 3.01 -1.20 13.07
CA TYR A 237 3.23 -0.06 13.96
C TYR A 237 2.11 0.08 15.00
N GLY A 238 2.35 0.90 16.00
CA GLY A 238 1.34 1.26 17.00
C GLY A 238 0.10 1.87 16.31
N GLY A 239 -1.10 1.47 16.75
CA GLY A 239 -2.37 1.90 16.12
C GLY A 239 -2.91 0.94 15.06
N GLY A 240 -2.32 -0.24 14.91
CA GLY A 240 -2.83 -1.31 14.04
C GLY A 240 -2.55 -1.12 12.55
N VAL A 241 -1.67 -0.18 12.19
CA VAL A 241 -1.32 0.09 10.78
C VAL A 241 -0.25 -0.88 10.31
N LEU A 242 -0.45 -1.49 9.16
CA LEU A 242 0.53 -2.29 8.45
C LEU A 242 1.24 -1.43 7.41
N THR A 243 2.53 -1.19 7.59
CA THR A 243 3.34 -0.32 6.73
C THR A 243 4.31 -1.13 5.89
N PHE A 244 4.44 -0.72 4.65
CA PHE A 244 5.39 -1.31 3.70
C PHE A 244 6.34 -0.24 3.20
N GLU A 245 7.63 -0.55 3.18
CA GLU A 245 8.60 0.18 2.37
C GLU A 245 8.75 -0.52 1.01
N PRO A 246 9.38 0.08 -0.01
CA PRO A 246 9.54 -0.57 -1.31
C PRO A 246 10.20 -1.95 -1.23
N GLY A 247 11.11 -2.14 -0.25
CA GLY A 247 11.77 -3.42 -0.03
C GLY A 247 10.84 -4.56 0.40
N GLU A 248 9.80 -4.27 1.18
CA GLU A 248 8.77 -5.24 1.52
C GLU A 248 7.82 -5.50 0.35
N MET A 249 7.44 -4.44 -0.39
CA MET A 249 6.57 -4.57 -1.57
C MET A 249 7.20 -5.43 -2.66
N ARG A 250 8.53 -5.40 -2.85
CA ARG A 250 9.25 -6.26 -3.79
C ARG A 250 9.26 -7.74 -3.42
N LYS A 251 8.97 -8.07 -2.17
CA LYS A 251 8.90 -9.46 -1.68
C LYS A 251 7.50 -10.06 -1.77
N ILE A 252 6.50 -9.27 -2.13
CA ILE A 252 5.15 -9.78 -2.36
C ILE A 252 5.20 -10.74 -3.55
N ARG A 253 4.43 -11.80 -3.46
CA ARG A 253 4.24 -12.78 -4.53
C ARG A 253 2.77 -12.83 -4.91
N ILE A 254 2.51 -12.94 -6.20
CA ILE A 254 1.16 -12.84 -6.77
C ILE A 254 0.94 -14.06 -7.69
N PRO A 255 -0.13 -14.84 -7.48
CA PRO A 255 -0.49 -15.92 -8.39
C PRO A 255 -1.06 -15.32 -9.69
N MET A 256 -0.26 -15.34 -10.75
CA MET A 256 -0.63 -14.73 -12.04
C MET A 256 -1.27 -15.70 -13.03
N GLN A 257 -1.09 -17.01 -12.84
CA GLN A 257 -1.67 -18.00 -13.71
C GLN A 257 -3.20 -17.92 -13.66
N MET A 258 -3.86 -17.83 -14.81
CA MET A 258 -5.31 -17.60 -14.98
C MET A 258 -5.80 -16.20 -14.50
N ALA A 259 -4.93 -15.23 -14.26
CA ALA A 259 -5.34 -13.87 -13.91
C ALA A 259 -6.13 -13.16 -15.04
N ASP A 260 -5.95 -13.60 -16.29
CA ASP A 260 -6.73 -13.18 -17.46
C ASP A 260 -8.22 -13.52 -17.36
N GLN A 261 -8.63 -14.45 -16.48
CA GLN A 261 -10.02 -14.80 -16.22
C GLN A 261 -10.70 -13.90 -15.18
N LEU A 262 -9.94 -13.01 -14.53
CA LEU A 262 -10.47 -12.09 -13.54
C LEU A 262 -11.12 -10.87 -14.21
N ASP A 263 -12.32 -10.54 -13.73
CA ASP A 263 -13.03 -9.30 -14.09
C ASP A 263 -12.63 -8.19 -13.10
N LEU A 264 -11.77 -7.28 -13.56
CA LEU A 264 -11.27 -6.18 -12.75
C LEU A 264 -12.41 -5.24 -12.33
N GLN A 265 -13.40 -4.97 -13.20
CA GLN A 265 -14.51 -4.07 -12.87
C GLN A 265 -15.36 -4.65 -11.74
N LYS A 266 -15.64 -5.93 -11.77
CA LYS A 266 -16.36 -6.63 -10.71
C LYS A 266 -15.61 -6.57 -9.37
N ILE A 267 -14.29 -6.71 -9.39
CA ILE A 267 -13.44 -6.58 -8.20
C ILE A 267 -13.48 -5.13 -7.69
N ASP A 268 -13.39 -4.14 -8.59
CA ASP A 268 -13.45 -2.73 -8.25
C ASP A 268 -14.78 -2.35 -7.60
N ASP A 269 -15.90 -2.80 -8.16
CA ASP A 269 -17.24 -2.55 -7.65
C ASP A 269 -17.41 -3.09 -6.23
N TRP A 270 -17.01 -4.33 -5.98
CA TRP A 270 -17.07 -4.92 -4.64
C TRP A 270 -16.10 -4.24 -3.65
N GLN A 271 -14.90 -3.88 -4.13
CA GLN A 271 -13.95 -3.16 -3.30
C GLN A 271 -14.48 -1.79 -2.87
N ARG A 272 -15.17 -1.06 -3.76
CA ARG A 272 -15.84 0.22 -3.45
C ARG A 272 -16.96 0.08 -2.43
N GLN A 273 -17.64 -1.06 -2.43
CA GLN A 273 -18.70 -1.41 -1.47
C GLN A 273 -18.15 -1.94 -0.15
N GLY A 274 -16.85 -2.16 -0.04
CA GLY A 274 -16.21 -2.73 1.16
C GLY A 274 -16.39 -4.24 1.31
N GLU A 275 -16.80 -4.94 0.24
CA GLU A 275 -17.14 -6.36 0.22
C GLU A 275 -15.92 -7.24 -0.09
N ILE A 276 -14.86 -7.10 0.71
CA ILE A 276 -13.60 -7.82 0.49
C ILE A 276 -13.79 -9.34 0.48
N ASP A 277 -14.69 -9.89 1.28
CA ASP A 277 -14.90 -11.33 1.34
C ASP A 277 -15.44 -11.87 -0.01
N LYS A 278 -16.28 -11.10 -0.72
CA LYS A 278 -16.71 -11.45 -2.09
C LYS A 278 -15.55 -11.37 -3.11
N VAL A 279 -14.69 -10.37 -2.96
CA VAL A 279 -13.49 -10.26 -3.81
C VAL A 279 -12.62 -11.49 -3.63
N LEU A 280 -12.32 -11.86 -2.38
CA LEU A 280 -11.46 -13.00 -2.07
C LEU A 280 -12.08 -14.32 -2.54
N GLU A 281 -13.38 -14.58 -2.26
CA GLU A 281 -14.05 -15.77 -2.74
C GLU A 281 -13.93 -15.90 -4.26
N TYR A 282 -14.14 -14.81 -4.99
CA TYR A 282 -14.03 -14.80 -6.45
C TYR A 282 -12.61 -15.03 -6.94
N THR A 283 -11.64 -14.26 -6.45
CA THR A 283 -10.25 -14.36 -6.89
C THR A 283 -9.62 -15.70 -6.48
N ASP A 284 -9.86 -16.18 -5.27
CA ASP A 284 -9.36 -17.44 -4.75
C ASP A 284 -9.95 -18.63 -5.53
N SER A 285 -11.21 -18.56 -5.96
CA SER A 285 -11.81 -19.60 -6.79
C SER A 285 -11.05 -19.83 -8.10
N ILE A 286 -10.46 -18.79 -8.65
CA ILE A 286 -9.71 -18.82 -9.91
C ILE A 286 -8.21 -19.05 -9.64
N LEU A 287 -7.61 -18.21 -8.83
CA LEU A 287 -6.16 -18.17 -8.63
C LEU A 287 -5.64 -19.28 -7.71
N LEU A 288 -6.35 -19.54 -6.61
CA LEU A 288 -5.88 -20.51 -5.62
C LEU A 288 -6.46 -21.91 -5.87
N ARG A 289 -7.77 -22.01 -6.07
CA ARG A 289 -8.43 -23.30 -6.23
C ARG A 289 -8.19 -23.91 -7.62
N LYS A 290 -8.50 -23.18 -8.71
CA LYS A 290 -8.36 -23.72 -10.07
C LYS A 290 -6.92 -23.74 -10.57
N SER A 291 -6.18 -22.63 -10.38
CA SER A 291 -4.82 -22.47 -10.90
C SER A 291 -3.78 -23.21 -10.06
N LEU A 292 -3.75 -22.99 -8.75
CA LEU A 292 -2.77 -23.60 -7.85
C LEU A 292 -3.20 -24.97 -7.31
N ASN A 293 -4.46 -25.40 -7.52
CA ASN A 293 -5.06 -26.62 -7.00
C ASN A 293 -5.00 -26.72 -5.47
N LEU A 294 -5.18 -25.59 -4.77
CA LEU A 294 -5.27 -25.61 -3.31
C LEU A 294 -6.58 -26.24 -2.86
N THR A 295 -6.51 -27.00 -1.79
CA THR A 295 -7.67 -27.55 -1.11
C THR A 295 -8.44 -26.46 -0.35
N GLU A 296 -9.71 -26.71 -0.02
CA GLU A 296 -10.51 -25.79 0.78
C GLU A 296 -9.84 -25.52 2.13
N HIS A 297 -9.35 -26.55 2.77
CA HIS A 297 -8.60 -26.45 4.03
C HIS A 297 -7.37 -25.51 3.94
N GLU A 298 -6.59 -25.59 2.86
CA GLU A 298 -5.44 -24.70 2.65
C GLU A 298 -5.86 -23.24 2.43
N ILE A 299 -6.96 -23.00 1.73
CA ILE A 299 -7.53 -21.66 1.54
C ILE A 299 -8.04 -21.10 2.88
N GLU A 300 -8.73 -21.91 3.68
CA GLU A 300 -9.15 -21.55 5.04
C GLU A 300 -7.97 -21.24 5.96
N LEU A 301 -6.87 -21.99 5.87
CA LEU A 301 -5.65 -21.71 6.61
C LEU A 301 -5.05 -20.35 6.20
N LEU A 302 -4.97 -20.04 4.91
CA LEU A 302 -4.49 -18.74 4.44
C LEU A 302 -5.37 -17.60 4.95
N HIS A 303 -6.69 -17.78 4.92
CA HIS A 303 -7.63 -16.82 5.46
C HIS A 303 -7.44 -16.66 6.98
N SER A 304 -7.23 -17.75 7.71
CA SER A 304 -6.92 -17.73 9.14
C SER A 304 -5.63 -16.94 9.43
N ILE A 305 -4.56 -17.18 8.66
CA ILE A 305 -3.30 -16.43 8.78
C ILE A 305 -3.55 -14.94 8.63
N TRP A 306 -4.21 -14.52 7.56
CA TRP A 306 -4.50 -13.11 7.32
C TRP A 306 -5.31 -12.50 8.47
N LYS A 307 -6.45 -13.09 8.84
CA LYS A 307 -7.32 -12.58 9.91
C LYS A 307 -6.60 -12.53 11.26
N LYS A 308 -5.97 -13.62 11.68
CA LYS A 308 -5.23 -13.73 12.94
C LYS A 308 -4.15 -12.63 13.07
N MET A 309 -3.37 -12.41 12.01
CA MET A 309 -2.30 -11.42 12.03
C MET A 309 -2.84 -9.99 11.98
N CYS A 310 -3.90 -9.77 11.21
CA CYS A 310 -4.61 -8.50 11.16
C CYS A 310 -5.22 -8.15 12.52
N ASP A 311 -5.98 -9.06 13.12
CA ASP A 311 -6.64 -8.87 14.43
C ASP A 311 -5.61 -8.62 15.52
N ARG A 312 -4.51 -9.37 15.51
CA ARG A 312 -3.39 -9.18 16.46
C ARG A 312 -2.79 -7.78 16.39
N ARG A 313 -2.59 -7.20 15.21
CA ARG A 313 -2.08 -5.83 15.10
C ARG A 313 -3.14 -4.78 15.44
N MET A 314 -4.41 -5.06 15.15
CA MET A 314 -5.53 -4.16 15.43
C MET A 314 -5.84 -4.09 16.94
N SER A 315 -5.74 -5.20 17.68
CA SER A 315 -5.96 -5.24 19.15
C SER A 315 -5.02 -4.30 19.90
N ARG A 316 -3.79 -4.08 19.41
CA ARG A 316 -2.83 -3.14 19.99
C ARG A 316 -3.28 -1.67 19.97
N LYS A 317 -4.25 -1.33 19.12
CA LYS A 317 -4.86 0.00 19.05
C LYS A 317 -5.67 0.30 20.33
N ASN A 318 -6.30 -0.71 20.89
CA ASN A 318 -7.22 -0.57 22.02
C ASN A 318 -6.51 -0.57 23.38
N GLN A 319 -5.25 -1.01 23.46
CA GLN A 319 -4.46 -1.05 24.71
C GLN A 319 -3.82 0.31 25.08
N LYS A 320 -3.97 1.34 24.26
CA LYS A 320 -3.44 2.69 24.50
C LYS A 320 -4.47 3.71 25.02
N LYS A 321 -5.54 3.24 25.67
CA LYS A 321 -6.46 4.13 26.39
C LYS A 321 -6.31 3.97 27.90
#